data_940e88f2d9766ccca30a75fc419d0d9f
#
_entry.id   940e88f2d9766ccca30a75fc419d0d9f
#
_cell.length_a   1.000
_cell.length_b   1.000
_cell.length_c   1.000
_cell.angle_alpha   90.00
_cell.angle_beta   90.00
_cell.angle_gamma   90.00
#
_symmetry.space_group_name_H-M   'P 1'
#
loop_
_entity.id
_entity.type
_entity.pdbx_description
1 polymer ?
#
loop_
_entity_poly.entity_id
_entity_poly.type
_entity_poly.pdbx_seq_one_letter_code
_entity_poly.pdbx_strand_id
1 'polypeptide(L)'
;MKQKRRLLGKEYVAPWERAFDKVLSPLEEFIHRQTTSGVLLMLCAVIALILANSHFAETYHHLFQTYLTIGLENFQLSKSLHHWINDGLMAIFFLVVGLELKRELLVGELANVKQALLPIIAAVGGMLVPALIYVAINPTGHTSDGWGIPMATDIAFALGALALLGKRVPQSLLMFLVALAIVDDLGAVIVIAIFYTEALNMTALALVAFFVFALISLNLAGVRRLSPYLLIGTFLWIAMLKSGIHATLAGVILAFTIPMKPKYDPKRFLSLIIESVQNIKDTYKKDENIIVNDALRSRVRALGNGVNLVQAPAQILESKLHLPSAYLVIPIFALANAGVPIDWSNIGGIVVHPVAMGIGAGLVAGKLIGIAGFTWVAVKLGVCNLPKGLNMHHIIGVAFMGGIGFTMSIFIAELGFADYPADLLMAKTGILFASLSAGITGFIWLYLTTKKKTPPVEEKAPTPAA
;
A
#
# COMPACT_ATOMS: atom_id res chain seq x y z
N MET A 1 -9.71 -21.94 12.45
CA MET A 1 -9.27 -23.33 12.15
C MET A 1 -10.32 -24.39 12.44
N LYS A 2 -10.90 -24.50 13.65
CA LYS A 2 -11.93 -25.54 13.95
C LYS A 2 -13.20 -25.48 13.05
N GLN A 3 -13.57 -24.31 12.55
CA GLN A 3 -14.73 -24.12 11.67
C GLN A 3 -14.45 -24.55 10.20
N LYS A 4 -13.21 -24.38 9.71
CA LYS A 4 -12.78 -24.86 8.39
C LYS A 4 -12.79 -26.40 8.29
N ARG A 5 -12.39 -27.09 9.36
CA ARG A 5 -12.37 -28.56 9.43
C ARG A 5 -13.75 -29.22 9.37
N ARG A 6 -14.82 -28.52 9.78
CA ARG A 6 -16.20 -29.06 9.74
C ARG A 6 -16.81 -29.06 8.33
N LEU A 7 -16.31 -28.20 7.43
CA LEU A 7 -16.87 -28.03 6.07
C LEU A 7 -16.25 -28.94 5.02
N LEU A 8 -15.04 -29.48 5.24
CA LEU A 8 -14.25 -30.19 4.21
C LEU A 8 -14.19 -31.73 4.38
N GLY A 9 -14.85 -32.32 5.40
CA GLY A 9 -14.84 -33.77 5.59
C GLY A 9 -13.51 -34.34 6.12
N LYS A 10 -13.26 -35.65 5.91
CA LYS A 10 -11.99 -36.29 6.27
C LYS A 10 -10.86 -35.76 5.38
N GLU A 11 -9.91 -35.02 5.99
CA GLU A 11 -8.66 -34.61 5.32
C GLU A 11 -7.77 -35.84 5.14
N TYR A 12 -7.39 -36.13 3.91
CA TYR A 12 -6.31 -37.06 3.59
C TYR A 12 -4.98 -36.29 3.78
N VAL A 13 -4.40 -36.35 4.95
CA VAL A 13 -3.17 -35.64 5.27
C VAL A 13 -2.06 -36.64 5.54
N ALA A 14 -1.01 -36.62 4.72
CA ALA A 14 0.17 -37.44 4.93
C ALA A 14 0.89 -37.03 6.24
N PRO A 15 1.61 -37.95 6.92
CA PRO A 15 2.32 -37.63 8.18
C PRO A 15 3.28 -36.44 8.04
N TRP A 16 3.98 -36.32 6.92
CA TRP A 16 4.90 -35.22 6.61
C TRP A 16 4.17 -33.90 6.33
N GLU A 17 2.98 -33.91 5.76
CA GLU A 17 2.13 -32.75 5.52
C GLU A 17 1.68 -32.13 6.83
N ARG A 18 1.37 -32.95 7.85
CA ARG A 18 1.09 -32.47 9.21
C ARG A 18 2.29 -31.80 9.89
N ALA A 19 3.50 -32.31 9.64
CA ALA A 19 4.73 -31.70 10.17
C ALA A 19 5.01 -30.37 9.43
N PHE A 20 4.80 -30.35 8.12
CA PHE A 20 4.92 -29.17 7.28
C PHE A 20 3.89 -28.10 7.62
N ASP A 21 2.61 -28.48 7.82
CA ASP A 21 1.54 -27.58 8.27
C ASP A 21 1.82 -27.00 9.65
N LYS A 22 2.47 -27.72 10.56
CA LYS A 22 2.85 -27.20 11.86
C LYS A 22 3.93 -26.10 11.78
N VAL A 23 4.78 -26.15 10.77
CA VAL A 23 5.80 -25.14 10.52
C VAL A 23 5.24 -24.00 9.67
N LEU A 24 4.40 -24.32 8.66
CA LEU A 24 3.83 -23.32 7.76
C LEU A 24 2.64 -22.57 8.36
N SER A 25 1.79 -23.22 9.18
CA SER A 25 0.60 -22.55 9.70
C SER A 25 0.88 -21.34 10.60
N PRO A 26 1.94 -21.34 11.46
CA PRO A 26 2.36 -20.11 12.14
C PRO A 26 2.90 -19.06 11.17
N LEU A 27 3.63 -19.49 10.14
CA LEU A 27 4.16 -18.59 9.11
C LEU A 27 3.04 -18.00 8.23
N GLU A 28 2.07 -18.81 7.80
CA GLU A 28 0.89 -18.33 7.07
C GLU A 28 0.02 -17.40 7.92
N GLU A 29 -0.19 -17.71 9.20
CA GLU A 29 -0.91 -16.84 10.13
C GLU A 29 -0.12 -15.55 10.39
N PHE A 30 1.21 -15.63 10.46
CA PHE A 30 2.11 -14.49 10.55
C PHE A 30 2.02 -13.61 9.30
N ILE A 31 2.08 -14.19 8.10
CA ILE A 31 1.98 -13.50 6.82
C ILE A 31 0.60 -12.87 6.61
N HIS A 32 -0.48 -13.48 7.08
CA HIS A 32 -1.84 -12.93 6.92
C HIS A 32 -2.19 -11.82 7.93
N ARG A 33 -1.33 -11.51 8.89
CA ARG A 33 -1.53 -10.36 9.78
C ARG A 33 -0.95 -9.10 9.15
N GLN A 34 -1.76 -8.09 8.90
CA GLN A 34 -1.31 -6.77 8.41
C GLN A 34 -0.19 -6.15 9.27
N THR A 35 -0.15 -6.50 10.56
CA THR A 35 0.90 -6.11 11.51
C THR A 35 2.29 -6.56 11.09
N THR A 36 2.38 -7.70 10.40
CA THR A 36 3.65 -8.36 10.12
C THR A 36 4.42 -7.69 9.01
N SER A 37 3.72 -7.18 7.98
CA SER A 37 4.37 -6.45 6.89
C SER A 37 5.03 -5.16 7.38
N GLY A 38 4.38 -4.43 8.29
CA GLY A 38 4.97 -3.24 8.91
C GLY A 38 6.22 -3.56 9.74
N VAL A 39 6.22 -4.65 10.52
CA VAL A 39 7.40 -5.10 11.28
C VAL A 39 8.53 -5.52 10.34
N LEU A 40 8.24 -6.24 9.26
CA LEU A 40 9.24 -6.61 8.27
C LEU A 40 9.84 -5.37 7.60
N LEU A 41 9.02 -4.40 7.26
CA LEU A 41 9.46 -3.13 6.70
C LEU A 41 10.42 -2.39 7.65
N MET A 42 10.06 -2.30 8.94
CA MET A 42 10.92 -1.70 9.97
C MET A 42 12.26 -2.43 10.08
N LEU A 43 12.25 -3.77 10.06
CA LEU A 43 13.47 -4.58 10.09
C LEU A 43 14.34 -4.31 8.87
N CYS A 44 13.78 -4.27 7.67
CA CYS A 44 14.51 -3.97 6.44
C CYS A 44 15.14 -2.57 6.47
N ALA A 45 14.41 -1.58 6.99
CA ALA A 45 14.93 -0.23 7.17
C ALA A 45 16.10 -0.17 8.14
N VAL A 46 15.99 -0.85 9.28
CA VAL A 46 17.08 -0.93 10.28
C VAL A 46 18.28 -1.67 9.70
N ILE A 47 18.08 -2.77 8.96
CA ILE A 47 19.15 -3.51 8.30
C ILE A 47 19.86 -2.61 7.27
N ALA A 48 19.09 -1.90 6.42
CA ALA A 48 19.65 -0.97 5.45
C ALA A 48 20.51 0.12 6.11
N LEU A 49 19.99 0.70 7.21
CA LEU A 49 20.70 1.73 7.98
C LEU A 49 22.00 1.18 8.60
N ILE A 50 21.97 -0.01 9.18
CA ILE A 50 23.16 -0.67 9.75
C ILE A 50 24.18 -0.95 8.64
N LEU A 51 23.78 -1.51 7.51
CA LEU A 51 24.67 -1.81 6.39
C LEU A 51 25.32 -0.54 5.83
N ALA A 52 24.54 0.53 5.62
CA ALA A 52 25.04 1.79 5.09
C ALA A 52 26.01 2.53 6.05
N ASN A 53 25.98 2.22 7.36
CA ASN A 53 26.85 2.83 8.38
C ASN A 53 27.85 1.85 8.98
N SER A 54 28.09 0.70 8.30
CA SER A 54 29.03 -0.34 8.72
C SER A 54 30.21 -0.45 7.75
N HIS A 55 31.13 -1.38 8.05
CA HIS A 55 32.23 -1.74 7.14
C HIS A 55 31.73 -2.22 5.76
N PHE A 56 30.49 -2.64 5.65
CA PHE A 56 29.88 -3.12 4.39
C PHE A 56 29.23 -2.00 3.55
N ALA A 57 29.38 -0.73 3.93
CA ALA A 57 28.72 0.41 3.27
C ALA A 57 29.05 0.47 1.76
N GLU A 58 30.31 0.29 1.39
CA GLU A 58 30.75 0.32 -0.01
C GLU A 58 30.12 -0.82 -0.82
N THR A 59 30.13 -2.05 -0.29
CA THR A 59 29.53 -3.23 -0.93
C THR A 59 28.01 -3.04 -1.09
N TYR A 60 27.36 -2.49 -0.05
CA TYR A 60 25.93 -2.21 -0.08
C TYR A 60 25.59 -1.19 -1.15
N HIS A 61 26.28 -0.06 -1.26
CA HIS A 61 26.04 0.95 -2.29
C HIS A 61 26.35 0.41 -3.69
N HIS A 62 27.47 -0.32 -3.85
CA HIS A 62 27.85 -0.93 -5.14
C HIS A 62 26.78 -1.91 -5.65
N LEU A 63 26.16 -2.70 -4.77
CA LEU A 63 25.09 -3.64 -5.13
C LEU A 63 23.94 -2.93 -5.85
N PHE A 64 23.43 -1.83 -5.31
CA PHE A 64 22.31 -1.10 -5.88
C PHE A 64 22.70 -0.25 -7.10
N GLN A 65 23.97 0.08 -7.27
CA GLN A 65 24.50 0.76 -8.46
C GLN A 65 24.81 -0.20 -9.61
N THR A 66 24.82 -1.52 -9.37
CA THR A 66 25.06 -2.52 -10.42
C THR A 66 24.00 -2.42 -11.52
N TYR A 67 24.46 -2.39 -12.77
CA TYR A 67 23.58 -2.29 -13.93
C TYR A 67 23.00 -3.64 -14.33
N LEU A 68 21.69 -3.70 -14.45
CA LEU A 68 20.94 -4.84 -15.00
C LEU A 68 20.43 -4.45 -16.38
N THR A 69 20.90 -5.14 -17.42
CA THR A 69 20.49 -4.90 -18.80
C THR A 69 19.55 -6.00 -19.26
N ILE A 70 18.33 -5.62 -19.68
CA ILE A 70 17.33 -6.53 -20.24
C ILE A 70 17.03 -6.06 -21.66
N GLY A 71 17.15 -6.95 -22.66
CA GLY A 71 16.80 -6.63 -24.03
C GLY A 71 17.61 -7.38 -25.06
N LEU A 72 17.32 -7.08 -26.34
CA LEU A 72 18.00 -7.60 -27.53
C LEU A 72 18.70 -6.44 -28.25
N GLU A 73 19.91 -6.65 -28.74
CA GLU A 73 20.85 -5.74 -29.44
C GLU A 73 20.43 -4.24 -29.61
N ASN A 74 19.33 -3.96 -30.27
CA ASN A 74 18.85 -2.59 -30.55
C ASN A 74 17.76 -2.11 -29.58
N PHE A 75 17.28 -2.98 -28.68
CA PHE A 75 16.23 -2.72 -27.69
C PHE A 75 16.70 -3.12 -26.31
N GLN A 76 17.71 -2.43 -25.81
CA GLN A 76 18.24 -2.69 -24.46
C GLN A 76 17.75 -1.64 -23.47
N LEU A 77 17.24 -2.11 -22.34
CA LEU A 77 16.94 -1.33 -21.16
C LEU A 77 18.03 -1.59 -20.12
N SER A 78 19.03 -0.72 -20.08
CA SER A 78 20.13 -0.80 -19.13
C SER A 78 19.94 0.25 -18.05
N LYS A 79 19.64 -0.16 -16.83
CA LYS A 79 19.42 0.70 -15.67
C LYS A 79 20.08 0.06 -14.45
N SER A 80 20.48 0.87 -13.45
CA SER A 80 20.95 0.35 -12.18
C SER A 80 19.86 -0.41 -11.43
N LEU A 81 20.24 -1.31 -10.54
CA LEU A 81 19.29 -2.05 -9.70
C LEU A 81 18.41 -1.09 -8.88
N HIS A 82 18.97 0.03 -8.42
CA HIS A 82 18.24 1.09 -7.74
C HIS A 82 17.10 1.65 -8.60
N HIS A 83 17.35 1.94 -9.89
CA HIS A 83 16.30 2.41 -10.81
C HIS A 83 15.25 1.32 -11.10
N TRP A 84 15.66 0.05 -11.23
CA TRP A 84 14.70 -1.05 -11.41
C TRP A 84 13.76 -1.19 -10.22
N ILE A 85 14.27 -0.96 -9.00
CA ILE A 85 13.45 -0.99 -7.78
C ILE A 85 12.52 0.22 -7.75
N ASN A 86 13.03 1.43 -8.00
CA ASN A 86 12.25 2.66 -7.88
C ASN A 86 11.21 2.82 -9.00
N ASP A 87 11.52 2.41 -10.23
CA ASP A 87 10.60 2.55 -11.36
C ASP A 87 9.75 1.28 -11.59
N GLY A 88 10.37 0.09 -11.43
CA GLY A 88 9.73 -1.19 -11.73
C GLY A 88 8.90 -1.73 -10.56
N LEU A 89 9.52 -1.94 -9.40
CA LEU A 89 8.79 -2.48 -8.25
C LEU A 89 7.77 -1.47 -7.71
N MET A 90 8.10 -0.18 -7.70
CA MET A 90 7.14 0.84 -7.28
C MET A 90 5.98 0.99 -8.25
N ALA A 91 6.12 0.70 -9.54
CA ALA A 91 4.97 0.62 -10.45
C ALA A 91 3.99 -0.49 -10.05
N ILE A 92 4.48 -1.63 -9.55
CA ILE A 92 3.64 -2.71 -9.01
C ILE A 92 2.95 -2.26 -7.71
N PHE A 93 3.67 -1.55 -6.83
CA PHE A 93 3.10 -0.97 -5.62
C PHE A 93 1.96 0.00 -5.97
N PHE A 94 2.21 0.95 -6.87
CA PHE A 94 1.18 1.92 -7.30
C PHE A 94 0.03 1.28 -8.09
N LEU A 95 0.24 0.12 -8.72
CA LEU A 95 -0.84 -0.67 -9.29
C LEU A 95 -1.77 -1.19 -8.18
N VAL A 96 -1.21 -1.71 -7.08
CA VAL A 96 -2.00 -2.19 -5.93
C VAL A 96 -2.75 -1.04 -5.28
N VAL A 97 -2.05 0.07 -4.96
CA VAL A 97 -2.66 1.28 -4.39
C VAL A 97 -3.77 1.83 -5.30
N GLY A 98 -3.56 1.86 -6.61
CA GLY A 98 -4.57 2.28 -7.58
C GLY A 98 -5.79 1.36 -7.62
N LEU A 99 -5.62 0.03 -7.44
CA LEU A 99 -6.71 -0.93 -7.33
C LEU A 99 -7.50 -0.77 -6.03
N GLU A 100 -6.79 -0.58 -4.90
CA GLU A 100 -7.39 -0.28 -3.59
C GLU A 100 -8.19 1.03 -3.64
N LEU A 101 -7.59 2.09 -4.17
CA LEU A 101 -8.27 3.38 -4.36
C LEU A 101 -9.54 3.23 -5.20
N LYS A 102 -9.45 2.52 -6.32
CA LYS A 102 -10.61 2.28 -7.19
C LYS A 102 -11.71 1.49 -6.47
N ARG A 103 -11.34 0.52 -5.65
CA ARG A 103 -12.28 -0.24 -4.82
C ARG A 103 -12.97 0.68 -3.80
N GLU A 104 -12.19 1.48 -3.06
CA GLU A 104 -12.71 2.39 -2.04
C GLU A 104 -13.65 3.45 -2.64
N LEU A 105 -13.34 3.99 -3.83
CA LEU A 105 -14.19 4.95 -4.53
C LEU A 105 -15.51 4.35 -5.03
N LEU A 106 -15.51 3.06 -5.42
CA LEU A 106 -16.69 2.44 -6.03
C LEU A 106 -17.59 1.68 -5.06
N VAL A 107 -17.00 1.07 -4.01
CA VAL A 107 -17.72 0.13 -3.13
C VAL A 107 -17.35 0.30 -1.65
N GLY A 108 -16.23 0.99 -1.33
CA GLY A 108 -15.72 1.14 0.03
C GLY A 108 -16.25 2.38 0.77
N GLU A 109 -15.50 2.80 1.79
CA GLU A 109 -15.82 3.95 2.66
C GLU A 109 -15.90 5.28 1.89
N LEU A 110 -15.11 5.44 0.81
CA LEU A 110 -15.10 6.63 -0.02
C LEU A 110 -16.28 6.68 -1.02
N ALA A 111 -17.02 5.58 -1.21
CA ALA A 111 -18.20 5.56 -2.06
C ALA A 111 -19.38 6.36 -1.47
N ASN A 112 -19.42 6.51 -0.14
CA ASN A 112 -20.44 7.31 0.53
C ASN A 112 -19.87 8.68 0.90
N VAL A 113 -20.32 9.73 0.20
CA VAL A 113 -19.84 11.11 0.38
C VAL A 113 -19.88 11.58 1.84
N LYS A 114 -20.90 11.20 2.63
CA LYS A 114 -20.99 11.60 4.04
C LYS A 114 -19.93 10.95 4.93
N GLN A 115 -19.50 9.73 4.60
CA GLN A 115 -18.45 9.00 5.33
C GLN A 115 -17.05 9.39 4.83
N ALA A 116 -16.90 9.63 3.54
CA ALA A 116 -15.66 10.02 2.89
C ALA A 116 -15.21 11.45 3.24
N LEU A 117 -16.15 12.34 3.54
CA LEU A 117 -15.88 13.78 3.69
C LEU A 117 -14.85 14.07 4.79
N LEU A 118 -14.95 13.39 5.94
CA LEU A 118 -14.03 13.61 7.06
C LEU A 118 -12.59 13.16 6.73
N PRO A 119 -12.33 11.93 6.24
CA PRO A 119 -10.99 11.52 5.79
C PRO A 119 -10.45 12.41 4.67
N ILE A 120 -11.28 12.85 3.71
CA ILE A 120 -10.86 13.73 2.62
C ILE A 120 -10.41 15.11 3.15
N ILE A 121 -11.20 15.74 4.02
CA ILE A 121 -10.84 17.04 4.62
C ILE A 121 -9.55 16.90 5.45
N ALA A 122 -9.43 15.83 6.22
CA ALA A 122 -8.24 15.54 7.00
C ALA A 122 -7.00 15.32 6.12
N ALA A 123 -7.13 14.59 5.00
CA ALA A 123 -6.04 14.37 4.05
C ALA A 123 -5.63 15.65 3.34
N VAL A 124 -6.60 16.46 2.87
CA VAL A 124 -6.31 17.77 2.26
C VAL A 124 -5.53 18.66 3.25
N GLY A 125 -5.94 18.72 4.52
CA GLY A 125 -5.19 19.42 5.57
C GLY A 125 -3.78 18.82 5.77
N GLY A 126 -3.71 17.47 5.82
CA GLY A 126 -2.47 16.70 5.98
C GLY A 126 -1.50 16.82 4.79
N MET A 127 -1.95 17.25 3.62
CA MET A 127 -1.10 17.56 2.47
C MET A 127 -0.73 19.05 2.41
N LEU A 128 -1.71 19.95 2.51
CA LEU A 128 -1.50 21.38 2.33
C LEU A 128 -0.62 21.99 3.43
N VAL A 129 -0.89 21.69 4.70
CA VAL A 129 -0.17 22.33 5.82
C VAL A 129 1.31 21.92 5.84
N PRO A 130 1.69 20.64 5.71
CA PRO A 130 3.11 20.27 5.58
C PRO A 130 3.82 20.92 4.40
N ALA A 131 3.16 20.96 3.23
CA ALA A 131 3.71 21.62 2.04
C ALA A 131 3.96 23.12 2.27
N LEU A 132 3.00 23.81 2.86
CA LEU A 132 3.12 25.25 3.18
C LEU A 132 4.24 25.51 4.20
N ILE A 133 4.38 24.68 5.23
CA ILE A 133 5.47 24.77 6.20
C ILE A 133 6.82 24.57 5.51
N TYR A 134 6.92 23.57 4.62
CA TYR A 134 8.15 23.32 3.88
C TYR A 134 8.54 24.51 3.00
N VAL A 135 7.60 25.03 2.20
CA VAL A 135 7.83 26.20 1.33
C VAL A 135 8.18 27.47 2.14
N ALA A 136 7.57 27.63 3.32
CA ALA A 136 7.91 28.77 4.20
C ALA A 136 9.36 28.72 4.71
N ILE A 137 9.93 27.51 4.89
CA ILE A 137 11.32 27.30 5.31
C ILE A 137 12.27 27.32 4.10
N ASN A 138 11.82 26.82 2.95
CA ASN A 138 12.58 26.70 1.70
C ASN A 138 11.88 27.47 0.56
N PRO A 139 11.85 28.83 0.60
CA PRO A 139 11.03 29.60 -0.33
C PRO A 139 11.62 29.72 -1.74
N THR A 140 12.92 29.47 -1.92
CA THR A 140 13.62 29.74 -3.19
C THR A 140 14.75 28.74 -3.43
N GLY A 141 15.13 28.62 -4.72
CA GLY A 141 16.23 27.74 -5.16
C GLY A 141 15.80 26.28 -5.28
N HIS A 142 16.78 25.41 -5.53
CA HIS A 142 16.57 23.96 -5.72
C HIS A 142 16.01 23.26 -4.48
N THR A 143 16.25 23.82 -3.28
CA THR A 143 15.67 23.26 -2.05
C THR A 143 14.16 23.35 -2.01
N SER A 144 13.54 24.28 -2.78
CA SER A 144 12.07 24.38 -2.86
C SER A 144 11.42 23.17 -3.51
N ASP A 145 12.13 22.42 -4.36
CA ASP A 145 11.57 21.28 -5.11
C ASP A 145 11.13 20.13 -4.20
N GLY A 146 11.62 20.10 -2.96
CA GLY A 146 11.24 19.11 -1.94
C GLY A 146 9.88 19.34 -1.27
N TRP A 147 9.04 20.32 -1.69
CA TRP A 147 7.80 20.68 -1.00
C TRP A 147 6.77 19.54 -0.91
N GLY A 148 6.79 18.61 -1.85
CA GLY A 148 5.93 17.41 -1.86
C GLY A 148 6.35 16.32 -0.86
N ILE A 149 7.59 16.34 -0.38
CA ILE A 149 8.15 15.27 0.47
C ILE A 149 7.36 15.10 1.78
N PRO A 150 7.08 16.15 2.57
CA PRO A 150 6.38 16.00 3.84
C PRO A 150 4.87 15.79 3.71
N MET A 151 4.32 15.76 2.50
CA MET A 151 2.90 15.48 2.28
C MET A 151 2.55 14.01 2.46
N ALA A 152 3.45 13.10 2.08
CA ALA A 152 3.16 11.68 2.00
C ALA A 152 3.14 10.99 3.37
N THR A 153 2.27 9.97 3.49
CA THR A 153 2.18 9.08 4.64
C THR A 153 2.53 7.65 4.23
N ASP A 154 3.35 6.97 4.99
CA ASP A 154 3.63 5.53 4.81
C ASP A 154 2.56 4.69 5.52
N ILE A 155 1.56 4.23 4.75
CA ILE A 155 0.45 3.41 5.28
C ILE A 155 0.97 2.16 5.96
N ALA A 156 1.92 1.43 5.35
CA ALA A 156 2.39 0.14 5.85
C ALA A 156 3.08 0.31 7.21
N PHE A 157 3.89 1.34 7.35
CA PHE A 157 4.58 1.65 8.60
C PHE A 157 3.60 2.18 9.66
N ALA A 158 2.70 3.09 9.30
CA ALA A 158 1.71 3.66 10.21
C ALA A 158 0.74 2.60 10.74
N LEU A 159 0.23 1.71 9.89
CA LEU A 159 -0.60 0.57 10.31
C LEU A 159 0.18 -0.43 11.14
N GLY A 160 1.44 -0.69 10.80
CA GLY A 160 2.33 -1.53 11.60
C GLY A 160 2.51 -1.00 13.01
N ALA A 161 2.81 0.29 13.15
CA ALA A 161 2.94 0.96 14.44
C ALA A 161 1.62 0.97 15.24
N LEU A 162 0.50 1.24 14.56
CA LEU A 162 -0.83 1.21 15.19
C LEU A 162 -1.22 -0.19 15.67
N ALA A 163 -0.86 -1.21 14.91
CA ALA A 163 -1.16 -2.60 15.23
C ALA A 163 -0.39 -3.13 16.47
N LEU A 164 0.77 -2.54 16.78
CA LEU A 164 1.50 -2.85 18.03
C LEU A 164 0.71 -2.45 19.28
N LEU A 165 -0.23 -1.49 19.18
CA LEU A 165 -1.14 -1.12 20.26
C LEU A 165 -2.26 -2.18 20.49
N GLY A 166 -2.46 -3.08 19.54
CA GLY A 166 -3.36 -4.23 19.64
C GLY A 166 -4.82 -3.83 19.91
N LYS A 167 -5.43 -4.50 20.88
CA LYS A 167 -6.86 -4.35 21.25
C LYS A 167 -7.23 -2.96 21.84
N ARG A 168 -6.26 -2.07 22.05
CA ARG A 168 -6.53 -0.72 22.55
C ARG A 168 -7.10 0.20 21.49
N VAL A 169 -6.74 -0.04 20.22
CA VAL A 169 -7.15 0.78 19.09
C VAL A 169 -8.56 0.40 18.64
N PRO A 170 -9.51 1.35 18.59
CA PRO A 170 -10.83 1.11 18.02
C PRO A 170 -10.71 0.81 16.51
N GLN A 171 -11.52 -0.13 16.00
CA GLN A 171 -11.52 -0.47 14.58
C GLN A 171 -11.87 0.73 13.69
N SER A 172 -12.77 1.62 14.16
CA SER A 172 -13.10 2.87 13.48
C SER A 172 -11.90 3.81 13.31
N LEU A 173 -10.91 3.77 14.22
CA LEU A 173 -9.70 4.56 14.11
C LEU A 173 -8.78 4.02 13.01
N LEU A 174 -8.67 2.68 12.93
CA LEU A 174 -7.90 2.03 11.88
C LEU A 174 -8.52 2.32 10.52
N MET A 175 -9.85 2.22 10.37
CA MET A 175 -10.55 2.57 9.12
C MET A 175 -10.35 4.03 8.74
N PHE A 176 -10.40 4.95 9.71
CA PHE A 176 -10.15 6.36 9.46
C PHE A 176 -8.71 6.60 8.97
N LEU A 177 -7.69 5.97 9.58
CA LEU A 177 -6.29 6.09 9.13
C LEU A 177 -6.12 5.52 7.72
N VAL A 178 -6.72 4.36 7.41
CA VAL A 178 -6.66 3.76 6.08
C VAL A 178 -7.30 4.68 5.03
N ALA A 179 -8.51 5.17 5.30
CA ALA A 179 -9.21 6.07 4.37
C ALA A 179 -8.44 7.39 4.16
N LEU A 180 -7.88 7.97 5.23
CA LEU A 180 -7.04 9.16 5.15
C LEU A 180 -5.81 8.91 4.28
N ALA A 181 -5.10 7.80 4.52
CA ALA A 181 -3.86 7.50 3.82
C ALA A 181 -4.09 7.15 2.34
N ILE A 182 -5.21 6.50 1.99
CA ILE A 182 -5.60 6.27 0.58
C ILE A 182 -5.82 7.60 -0.16
N VAL A 183 -6.45 8.58 0.49
CA VAL A 183 -6.64 9.92 -0.10
C VAL A 183 -5.30 10.67 -0.19
N ASP A 184 -4.45 10.53 0.81
CA ASP A 184 -3.09 11.11 0.86
C ASP A 184 -2.22 10.56 -0.30
N ASP A 185 -2.26 9.24 -0.53
CA ASP A 185 -1.54 8.58 -1.63
C ASP A 185 -2.06 9.03 -3.01
N LEU A 186 -3.38 9.21 -3.15
CA LEU A 186 -3.95 9.79 -4.37
C LEU A 186 -3.40 11.20 -4.61
N GLY A 187 -3.37 12.03 -3.57
CA GLY A 187 -2.80 13.38 -3.64
C GLY A 187 -1.33 13.36 -4.02
N ALA A 188 -0.54 12.46 -3.41
CA ALA A 188 0.87 12.28 -3.74
C ALA A 188 1.07 11.87 -5.22
N VAL A 189 0.26 10.95 -5.74
CA VAL A 189 0.29 10.54 -7.15
C VAL A 189 0.00 11.70 -8.08
N ILE A 190 -1.00 12.53 -7.76
CA ILE A 190 -1.34 13.73 -8.56
C ILE A 190 -0.20 14.75 -8.53
N VAL A 191 0.40 14.98 -7.36
CA VAL A 191 1.53 15.89 -7.20
C VAL A 191 2.74 15.41 -8.01
N ILE A 192 3.08 14.12 -7.92
CA ILE A 192 4.16 13.52 -8.70
C ILE A 192 3.90 13.71 -10.21
N ALA A 193 2.68 13.45 -10.66
CA ALA A 193 2.33 13.53 -12.07
C ALA A 193 2.44 14.94 -12.65
N ILE A 194 2.14 15.98 -11.84
CA ILE A 194 2.06 17.37 -12.32
C ILE A 194 3.39 18.11 -12.12
N PHE A 195 4.05 17.91 -10.98
CA PHE A 195 5.15 18.76 -10.53
C PHE A 195 6.54 18.13 -10.66
N TYR A 196 6.63 16.79 -10.70
CA TYR A 196 7.90 16.07 -10.80
C TYR A 196 8.13 15.44 -12.18
N THR A 197 7.51 15.99 -13.22
CA THR A 197 7.68 15.55 -14.61
C THR A 197 8.94 16.19 -15.20
N GLU A 198 9.79 15.38 -15.82
CA GLU A 198 11.00 15.80 -16.54
C GLU A 198 10.69 16.36 -17.94
N ALA A 199 11.73 16.54 -18.76
CA ALA A 199 11.57 16.98 -20.16
C ALA A 199 10.74 15.97 -20.96
N LEU A 200 9.62 16.43 -21.53
CA LEU A 200 8.66 15.56 -22.22
C LEU A 200 9.17 15.15 -23.61
N ASN A 201 9.20 13.86 -23.88
CA ASN A 201 9.41 13.29 -25.20
C ASN A 201 8.05 13.04 -25.87
N MET A 202 7.71 13.87 -26.88
CA MET A 202 6.41 13.82 -27.55
C MET A 202 6.13 12.49 -28.26
N THR A 203 7.16 11.83 -28.81
CA THR A 203 7.01 10.52 -29.48
C THR A 203 6.63 9.44 -28.46
N ALA A 204 7.32 9.40 -27.33
CA ALA A 204 7.02 8.46 -26.26
C ALA A 204 5.64 8.77 -25.62
N LEU A 205 5.28 10.04 -25.48
CA LEU A 205 3.98 10.47 -24.99
C LEU A 205 2.83 10.03 -25.91
N ALA A 206 3.03 10.06 -27.23
CA ALA A 206 2.05 9.53 -28.20
C ALA A 206 1.86 8.03 -28.04
N LEU A 207 2.94 7.27 -27.74
CA LEU A 207 2.84 5.83 -27.41
C LEU A 207 2.11 5.60 -26.09
N VAL A 208 2.35 6.41 -25.07
CA VAL A 208 1.59 6.36 -23.80
C VAL A 208 0.11 6.55 -24.07
N ALA A 209 -0.27 7.60 -24.82
CA ALA A 209 -1.66 7.87 -25.18
C ALA A 209 -2.29 6.70 -25.97
N PHE A 210 -1.55 6.10 -26.89
CA PHE A 210 -1.98 4.92 -27.65
C PHE A 210 -2.28 3.73 -26.72
N PHE A 211 -1.37 3.39 -25.79
CA PHE A 211 -1.57 2.27 -24.88
C PHE A 211 -2.70 2.53 -23.89
N VAL A 212 -2.84 3.76 -23.38
CA VAL A 212 -3.99 4.16 -22.53
C VAL A 212 -5.29 4.01 -23.30
N PHE A 213 -5.36 4.47 -24.54
CA PHE A 213 -6.53 4.30 -25.40
C PHE A 213 -6.85 2.82 -25.65
N ALA A 214 -5.83 1.99 -25.89
CA ALA A 214 -6.00 0.54 -26.05
C ALA A 214 -6.57 -0.12 -24.78
N LEU A 215 -6.06 0.24 -23.58
CA LEU A 215 -6.57 -0.25 -22.30
C LEU A 215 -8.03 0.16 -22.06
N ILE A 216 -8.38 1.41 -22.32
CA ILE A 216 -9.76 1.91 -22.23
C ILE A 216 -10.66 1.17 -23.21
N SER A 217 -10.20 0.97 -24.45
CA SER A 217 -10.95 0.25 -25.49
C SER A 217 -11.22 -1.21 -25.08
N LEU A 218 -10.25 -1.90 -24.47
CA LEU A 218 -10.45 -3.24 -23.91
C LEU A 218 -11.52 -3.26 -22.81
N ASN A 219 -11.52 -2.25 -21.93
CA ASN A 219 -12.53 -2.14 -20.87
C ASN A 219 -13.93 -1.91 -21.45
N LEU A 220 -14.07 -0.98 -22.41
CA LEU A 220 -15.33 -0.69 -23.08
C LEU A 220 -15.84 -1.86 -23.90
N ALA A 221 -14.94 -2.61 -24.55
CA ALA A 221 -15.26 -3.87 -25.25
C ALA A 221 -15.67 -5.01 -24.31
N GLY A 222 -15.61 -4.80 -23.00
CA GLY A 222 -16.06 -5.80 -22.01
C GLY A 222 -15.10 -6.95 -21.81
N VAL A 223 -13.82 -6.82 -22.17
CA VAL A 223 -12.79 -7.85 -21.93
C VAL A 223 -12.52 -7.97 -20.43
N ARG A 224 -12.76 -9.17 -19.86
CA ARG A 224 -12.64 -9.44 -18.41
C ARG A 224 -11.47 -10.36 -18.08
N ARG A 225 -10.57 -10.60 -19.01
CA ARG A 225 -9.33 -11.35 -18.78
C ARG A 225 -8.23 -10.38 -18.40
N LEU A 226 -7.45 -10.71 -17.35
CA LEU A 226 -6.36 -9.85 -16.87
C LEU A 226 -5.16 -9.81 -17.81
N SER A 227 -4.86 -10.93 -18.52
CA SER A 227 -3.66 -11.06 -19.35
C SER A 227 -3.46 -9.93 -20.38
N PRO A 228 -4.48 -9.50 -21.16
CA PRO A 228 -4.32 -8.39 -22.10
C PRO A 228 -3.98 -7.06 -21.41
N TYR A 229 -4.60 -6.78 -20.25
CA TYR A 229 -4.33 -5.57 -19.49
C TYR A 229 -2.90 -5.53 -18.97
N LEU A 230 -2.41 -6.65 -18.40
CA LEU A 230 -1.05 -6.73 -17.90
C LEU A 230 -0.02 -6.62 -19.01
N LEU A 231 -0.27 -7.25 -20.17
CA LEU A 231 0.62 -7.16 -21.32
C LEU A 231 0.72 -5.70 -21.85
N ILE A 232 -0.42 -5.06 -22.11
CA ILE A 232 -0.44 -3.66 -22.58
C ILE A 232 0.08 -2.72 -21.48
N GLY A 233 -0.22 -3.01 -20.20
CA GLY A 233 0.30 -2.26 -19.07
C GLY A 233 1.83 -2.29 -18.97
N THR A 234 2.47 -3.41 -19.31
CA THR A 234 3.93 -3.51 -19.39
C THR A 234 4.48 -2.62 -20.50
N PHE A 235 3.87 -2.60 -21.69
CA PHE A 235 4.26 -1.69 -22.76
C PHE A 235 4.00 -0.22 -22.42
N LEU A 236 2.90 0.08 -21.74
CA LEU A 236 2.62 1.41 -21.19
C LEU A 236 3.73 1.86 -20.23
N TRP A 237 4.14 1.00 -19.29
CA TRP A 237 5.24 1.29 -18.37
C TRP A 237 6.56 1.57 -19.10
N ILE A 238 6.92 0.75 -20.11
CA ILE A 238 8.12 0.98 -20.94
C ILE A 238 8.04 2.31 -21.72
N ALA A 239 6.86 2.65 -22.25
CA ALA A 239 6.65 3.92 -22.94
C ALA A 239 6.80 5.11 -21.97
N MET A 240 6.28 4.99 -20.74
CA MET A 240 6.39 6.02 -19.71
C MET A 240 7.84 6.23 -19.24
N LEU A 241 8.65 5.18 -19.11
CA LEU A 241 10.09 5.28 -18.82
C LEU A 241 10.88 6.17 -19.82
N LYS A 242 10.36 6.34 -21.04
CA LYS A 242 11.00 7.14 -22.11
C LYS A 242 10.28 8.45 -22.38
N SER A 243 9.17 8.73 -21.68
CA SER A 243 8.32 9.89 -21.97
C SER A 243 8.67 11.15 -21.18
N GLY A 244 9.46 11.02 -20.11
CA GLY A 244 9.69 12.07 -19.12
C GLY A 244 8.64 12.11 -18.00
N ILE A 245 7.57 11.32 -18.12
CA ILE A 245 6.60 11.11 -17.04
C ILE A 245 7.06 9.92 -16.18
N HIS A 246 6.91 10.02 -14.85
CA HIS A 246 7.33 8.94 -13.97
C HIS A 246 6.65 7.61 -14.30
N ALA A 247 7.47 6.59 -14.49
CA ALA A 247 7.04 5.26 -14.93
C ALA A 247 6.06 4.60 -13.95
N THR A 248 6.14 4.93 -12.66
CA THR A 248 5.26 4.41 -11.61
C THR A 248 3.78 4.74 -11.81
N LEU A 249 3.48 5.87 -12.48
CA LEU A 249 2.11 6.26 -12.81
C LEU A 249 1.43 5.28 -13.77
N ALA A 250 2.20 4.50 -14.54
CA ALA A 250 1.64 3.44 -15.37
C ALA A 250 0.84 2.43 -14.54
N GLY A 251 1.28 2.12 -13.32
CA GLY A 251 0.57 1.25 -12.40
C GLY A 251 -0.81 1.79 -12.05
N VAL A 252 -0.89 3.07 -11.68
CA VAL A 252 -2.16 3.73 -11.33
C VAL A 252 -3.10 3.79 -12.55
N ILE A 253 -2.61 4.20 -13.71
CA ILE A 253 -3.41 4.25 -14.94
C ILE A 253 -3.94 2.86 -15.29
N LEU A 254 -3.09 1.83 -15.21
CA LEU A 254 -3.49 0.46 -15.45
C LEU A 254 -4.59 0.02 -14.47
N ALA A 255 -4.46 0.31 -13.18
CA ALA A 255 -5.45 -0.01 -12.16
C ALA A 255 -6.82 0.57 -12.50
N PHE A 256 -6.87 1.85 -12.92
CA PHE A 256 -8.12 2.50 -13.29
C PHE A 256 -8.75 1.94 -14.57
N THR A 257 -7.97 1.34 -15.47
CA THR A 257 -8.50 0.73 -16.71
C THR A 257 -9.02 -0.70 -16.52
N ILE A 258 -8.54 -1.47 -15.54
CA ILE A 258 -8.98 -2.85 -15.27
C ILE A 258 -10.45 -2.88 -14.78
N PRO A 259 -11.33 -3.75 -15.31
CA PRO A 259 -12.74 -3.78 -14.94
C PRO A 259 -13.00 -4.19 -13.49
N MET A 260 -13.93 -3.46 -12.82
CA MET A 260 -14.44 -3.79 -11.47
C MET A 260 -15.75 -4.59 -11.49
N LYS A 261 -16.33 -4.83 -12.66
CA LYS A 261 -17.56 -5.61 -12.79
C LYS A 261 -17.22 -7.10 -13.03
N PRO A 262 -17.81 -8.04 -12.28
CA PRO A 262 -17.62 -9.47 -12.50
C PRO A 262 -18.20 -9.91 -13.87
N LYS A 263 -17.78 -11.06 -14.36
CA LYS A 263 -18.27 -11.62 -15.63
C LYS A 263 -19.68 -12.18 -15.50
N TYR A 264 -20.02 -12.76 -14.35
CA TYR A 264 -21.35 -13.30 -14.06
C TYR A 264 -22.03 -12.52 -12.94
N ASP A 265 -23.36 -12.34 -13.07
CA ASP A 265 -24.20 -11.82 -12.01
C ASP A 265 -24.18 -12.79 -10.82
N PRO A 266 -23.91 -12.33 -9.58
CA PRO A 266 -23.94 -13.17 -8.39
C PRO A 266 -25.23 -13.98 -8.20
N LYS A 267 -26.38 -13.44 -8.55
CA LYS A 267 -27.69 -14.13 -8.46
C LYS A 267 -27.75 -15.33 -9.41
N ARG A 268 -27.31 -15.11 -10.66
CA ARG A 268 -27.29 -16.15 -11.69
C ARG A 268 -26.25 -17.24 -11.38
N PHE A 269 -25.14 -16.84 -10.75
CA PHE A 269 -24.09 -17.74 -10.30
C PHE A 269 -24.57 -18.67 -9.18
N LEU A 270 -25.38 -18.15 -8.23
CA LEU A 270 -25.89 -18.95 -7.12
C LEU A 270 -26.74 -20.13 -7.64
N SER A 271 -27.59 -19.90 -8.65
CA SER A 271 -28.38 -20.98 -9.28
C SER A 271 -27.50 -21.99 -9.99
N LEU A 272 -26.45 -21.55 -10.71
CA LEU A 272 -25.48 -22.42 -11.37
C LEU A 272 -24.63 -23.26 -10.39
N ILE A 273 -24.27 -22.70 -9.22
CA ILE A 273 -23.59 -23.46 -8.17
C ILE A 273 -24.49 -24.59 -7.66
N ILE A 274 -25.75 -24.27 -7.31
CA ILE A 274 -26.67 -25.27 -6.76
C ILE A 274 -26.85 -26.43 -7.76
N GLU A 275 -27.04 -26.13 -9.02
CA GLU A 275 -27.14 -27.13 -10.09
C GLU A 275 -25.82 -27.92 -10.24
N SER A 276 -24.66 -27.23 -10.21
CA SER A 276 -23.35 -27.88 -10.32
C SER A 276 -23.06 -28.83 -9.15
N VAL A 277 -23.40 -28.40 -7.93
CA VAL A 277 -23.24 -29.22 -6.72
C VAL A 277 -24.17 -30.44 -6.77
N GLN A 278 -25.42 -30.26 -7.22
CA GLN A 278 -26.34 -31.41 -7.41
C GLN A 278 -25.80 -32.37 -8.44
N ASN A 279 -25.35 -31.92 -9.60
CA ASN A 279 -24.72 -32.71 -10.62
C ASN A 279 -23.45 -33.44 -10.15
N ILE A 280 -22.64 -32.82 -9.27
CA ILE A 280 -21.49 -33.49 -8.64
C ILE A 280 -21.97 -34.60 -7.70
N LYS A 281 -23.01 -34.35 -6.88
CA LYS A 281 -23.60 -35.30 -5.95
C LYS A 281 -24.15 -36.52 -6.69
N ASP A 282 -24.83 -36.30 -7.82
CA ASP A 282 -25.45 -37.38 -8.64
C ASP A 282 -24.39 -38.22 -9.38
N THR A 283 -23.22 -37.64 -9.66
CA THR A 283 -22.10 -38.31 -10.33
C THR A 283 -21.15 -39.00 -9.36
N TYR A 284 -21.13 -38.56 -8.09
CA TYR A 284 -20.26 -39.11 -7.06
C TYR A 284 -20.75 -40.47 -6.59
N LYS A 285 -20.03 -41.52 -6.94
CA LYS A 285 -20.21 -42.86 -6.37
C LYS A 285 -19.25 -43.01 -5.20
N LYS A 286 -19.78 -43.50 -4.06
CA LYS A 286 -19.02 -43.80 -2.86
C LYS A 286 -17.93 -44.81 -3.24
N ASP A 287 -16.66 -44.48 -3.06
CA ASP A 287 -15.46 -45.26 -3.39
C ASP A 287 -14.81 -45.00 -4.77
N GLU A 288 -15.31 -44.09 -5.60
CA GLU A 288 -14.59 -43.69 -6.82
C GLU A 288 -13.56 -42.55 -6.51
N ASN A 289 -12.32 -42.81 -6.93
CA ASN A 289 -11.27 -41.78 -6.80
C ASN A 289 -11.52 -40.64 -7.79
N ILE A 290 -11.62 -39.40 -7.30
CA ILE A 290 -11.82 -38.17 -8.11
C ILE A 290 -10.81 -38.06 -9.26
N ILE A 291 -9.59 -38.58 -9.06
CA ILE A 291 -8.51 -38.54 -10.07
C ILE A 291 -8.83 -39.39 -11.29
N VAL A 292 -9.55 -40.48 -11.12
CA VAL A 292 -9.88 -41.46 -12.17
C VAL A 292 -11.18 -41.13 -12.89
N ASN A 293 -12.10 -40.41 -12.23
CA ASN A 293 -13.38 -40.01 -12.79
C ASN A 293 -13.29 -38.68 -13.53
N ASP A 294 -13.12 -38.75 -14.86
CA ASP A 294 -12.99 -37.55 -15.72
C ASP A 294 -14.23 -36.65 -15.70
N ALA A 295 -15.43 -37.24 -15.56
CA ALA A 295 -16.66 -36.46 -15.48
C ALA A 295 -16.74 -35.66 -14.18
N LEU A 296 -16.37 -36.24 -13.04
CA LEU A 296 -16.34 -35.57 -11.74
C LEU A 296 -15.25 -34.49 -11.71
N ARG A 297 -14.06 -34.82 -12.25
CA ARG A 297 -12.94 -33.88 -12.35
C ARG A 297 -13.28 -32.65 -13.21
N SER A 298 -13.97 -32.84 -14.34
CA SER A 298 -14.39 -31.75 -15.22
C SER A 298 -15.41 -30.83 -14.55
N ARG A 299 -16.36 -31.41 -13.79
CA ARG A 299 -17.38 -30.66 -13.04
C ARG A 299 -16.78 -29.86 -11.88
N VAL A 300 -15.85 -30.44 -11.13
CA VAL A 300 -15.11 -29.72 -10.05
C VAL A 300 -14.29 -28.57 -10.63
N ARG A 301 -13.61 -28.76 -11.78
CA ARG A 301 -12.92 -27.69 -12.51
C ARG A 301 -13.87 -26.60 -13.00
N ALA A 302 -15.03 -26.97 -13.52
CA ALA A 302 -16.04 -26.00 -13.96
C ALA A 302 -16.56 -25.15 -12.80
N LEU A 303 -16.78 -25.76 -11.62
CA LEU A 303 -17.15 -25.06 -10.40
C LEU A 303 -16.05 -24.08 -9.96
N GLY A 304 -14.80 -24.54 -9.92
CA GLY A 304 -13.65 -23.68 -9.57
C GLY A 304 -13.49 -22.48 -10.53
N ASN A 305 -13.62 -22.72 -11.84
CA ASN A 305 -13.60 -21.66 -12.84
C ASN A 305 -14.79 -20.70 -12.67
N GLY A 306 -15.98 -21.21 -12.34
CA GLY A 306 -17.17 -20.41 -12.07
C GLY A 306 -16.96 -19.44 -10.90
N VAL A 307 -16.37 -19.89 -9.80
CA VAL A 307 -16.05 -19.06 -8.62
C VAL A 307 -15.13 -17.90 -9.01
N ASN A 308 -14.11 -18.15 -9.82
CA ASN A 308 -13.20 -17.10 -10.29
C ASN A 308 -13.89 -16.08 -11.21
N LEU A 309 -14.94 -16.48 -11.94
CA LEU A 309 -15.65 -15.59 -12.88
C LEU A 309 -16.69 -14.68 -12.23
N VAL A 310 -17.03 -14.91 -10.96
CA VAL A 310 -17.90 -14.03 -10.15
C VAL A 310 -17.12 -12.92 -9.47
N GLN A 311 -15.80 -13.10 -9.33
CA GLN A 311 -14.95 -12.03 -8.81
C GLN A 311 -14.62 -11.03 -9.92
N ALA A 312 -14.56 -9.73 -9.56
CA ALA A 312 -14.12 -8.71 -10.49
C ALA A 312 -12.62 -8.90 -10.83
N PRO A 313 -12.19 -8.70 -12.10
CA PRO A 313 -10.78 -8.82 -12.46
C PRO A 313 -9.85 -7.96 -11.61
N ALA A 314 -10.24 -6.72 -11.32
CA ALA A 314 -9.48 -5.83 -10.44
C ALA A 314 -9.33 -6.41 -9.02
N GLN A 315 -10.40 -6.97 -8.44
CA GLN A 315 -10.37 -7.58 -7.11
C GLN A 315 -9.47 -8.83 -7.06
N ILE A 316 -9.50 -9.66 -8.13
CA ILE A 316 -8.59 -10.83 -8.24
C ILE A 316 -7.14 -10.37 -8.26
N LEU A 317 -6.82 -9.33 -9.03
CA LEU A 317 -5.46 -8.82 -9.15
C LEU A 317 -4.98 -8.18 -7.84
N GLU A 318 -5.83 -7.35 -7.22
CA GLU A 318 -5.58 -6.74 -5.90
C GLU A 318 -5.24 -7.81 -4.86
N SER A 319 -6.10 -8.84 -4.70
CA SER A 319 -5.89 -9.90 -3.71
C SER A 319 -4.61 -10.72 -3.96
N LYS A 320 -4.22 -10.91 -5.23
CA LYS A 320 -2.99 -11.64 -5.59
C LYS A 320 -1.73 -10.81 -5.40
N LEU A 321 -1.78 -9.50 -5.64
CA LEU A 321 -0.63 -8.61 -5.55
C LEU A 321 -0.45 -8.01 -4.16
N HIS A 322 -1.47 -8.01 -3.30
CA HIS A 322 -1.40 -7.41 -1.97
C HIS A 322 -0.27 -8.02 -1.12
N LEU A 323 -0.18 -9.35 -1.01
CA LEU A 323 0.89 -10.01 -0.26
C LEU A 323 2.28 -9.78 -0.90
N PRO A 324 2.51 -10.02 -2.21
CA PRO A 324 3.79 -9.68 -2.84
C PRO A 324 4.19 -8.21 -2.67
N SER A 325 3.24 -7.27 -2.76
CA SER A 325 3.52 -5.86 -2.55
C SER A 325 4.01 -5.59 -1.13
N ALA A 326 3.29 -6.08 -0.13
CA ALA A 326 3.57 -5.82 1.28
C ALA A 326 4.83 -6.55 1.81
N TYR A 327 5.15 -7.75 1.29
CA TYR A 327 6.23 -8.59 1.81
C TYR A 327 7.48 -8.65 0.93
N LEU A 328 7.42 -8.19 -0.31
CA LEU A 328 8.54 -8.19 -1.23
C LEU A 328 8.86 -6.78 -1.74
N VAL A 329 7.87 -6.11 -2.37
CA VAL A 329 8.11 -4.83 -3.04
C VAL A 329 8.52 -3.75 -2.06
N ILE A 330 7.72 -3.48 -1.03
CA ILE A 330 7.98 -2.43 -0.05
C ILE A 330 9.25 -2.70 0.78
N PRO A 331 9.50 -3.94 1.30
CA PRO A 331 10.75 -4.26 1.98
C PRO A 331 12.01 -4.12 1.12
N ILE A 332 11.97 -4.55 -0.15
CA ILE A 332 13.10 -4.37 -1.08
C ILE A 332 13.33 -2.89 -1.35
N PHE A 333 12.26 -2.11 -1.56
CA PHE A 333 12.35 -0.66 -1.72
C PHE A 333 13.01 0.00 -0.49
N ALA A 334 12.59 -0.39 0.71
CA ALA A 334 13.19 0.11 1.95
C ALA A 334 14.68 -0.28 2.06
N LEU A 335 15.03 -1.54 1.74
CA LEU A 335 16.43 -1.97 1.70
C LEU A 335 17.27 -1.17 0.71
N ALA A 336 16.72 -0.76 -0.42
CA ALA A 336 17.46 0.00 -1.42
C ALA A 336 17.60 1.49 -1.07
N ASN A 337 16.63 2.06 -0.36
CA ASN A 337 16.50 3.51 -0.21
C ASN A 337 16.71 4.03 1.21
N ALA A 338 16.51 3.22 2.25
CA ALA A 338 16.69 3.62 3.64
C ALA A 338 18.14 3.56 4.14
N GLY A 339 19.08 3.05 3.33
CA GLY A 339 20.49 3.00 3.66
C GLY A 339 21.16 4.36 3.52
N VAL A 340 20.95 5.21 4.51
CA VAL A 340 21.47 6.57 4.57
C VAL A 340 22.76 6.58 5.40
N PRO A 341 23.89 7.03 4.86
CA PRO A 341 25.11 7.27 5.67
C PRO A 341 24.84 8.47 6.59
N ILE A 342 24.91 8.23 7.89
CA ILE A 342 24.70 9.25 8.91
C ILE A 342 26.07 9.77 9.41
N ASP A 343 26.34 11.03 9.19
CA ASP A 343 27.51 11.68 9.81
C ASP A 343 27.16 12.07 11.26
N TRP A 344 27.51 11.16 12.18
CA TRP A 344 27.29 11.38 13.62
C TRP A 344 28.06 12.56 14.20
N SER A 345 29.15 12.98 13.54
CA SER A 345 29.96 14.14 13.97
C SER A 345 29.29 15.47 13.65
N ASN A 346 28.40 15.49 12.65
CA ASN A 346 27.74 16.71 12.16
C ASN A 346 26.21 16.66 12.25
N ILE A 347 25.63 15.92 13.21
CA ILE A 347 24.17 15.85 13.40
C ILE A 347 23.55 17.24 13.57
N GLY A 348 24.25 18.15 14.27
CA GLY A 348 23.78 19.53 14.43
C GLY A 348 23.61 20.26 13.09
N GLY A 349 24.54 20.08 12.16
CA GLY A 349 24.46 20.63 10.81
C GLY A 349 23.31 20.03 9.99
N ILE A 350 23.05 18.74 10.13
CA ILE A 350 21.95 18.05 9.44
C ILE A 350 20.59 18.59 9.90
N VAL A 351 20.40 18.71 11.23
CA VAL A 351 19.11 19.16 11.80
C VAL A 351 18.78 20.60 11.42
N VAL A 352 19.81 21.45 11.29
CA VAL A 352 19.66 22.88 10.93
C VAL A 352 19.58 23.08 9.41
N HIS A 353 19.90 22.05 8.60
CA HIS A 353 19.81 22.16 7.15
C HIS A 353 18.36 22.44 6.70
N PRO A 354 18.11 23.48 5.85
CA PRO A 354 16.75 23.91 5.51
C PRO A 354 15.84 22.79 4.99
N VAL A 355 16.38 21.89 4.16
CA VAL A 355 15.64 20.73 3.62
C VAL A 355 15.22 19.78 4.76
N ALA A 356 16.15 19.36 5.63
CA ALA A 356 15.85 18.46 6.73
C ALA A 356 14.87 19.09 7.74
N MET A 357 15.08 20.38 8.06
CA MET A 357 14.19 21.12 8.95
C MET A 357 12.79 21.28 8.37
N GLY A 358 12.66 21.62 7.07
CA GLY A 358 11.38 21.72 6.37
C GLY A 358 10.60 20.41 6.36
N ILE A 359 11.29 19.28 6.09
CA ILE A 359 10.70 17.95 6.13
C ILE A 359 10.31 17.57 7.57
N GLY A 360 11.20 17.80 8.53
CA GLY A 360 10.93 17.48 9.94
C GLY A 360 9.74 18.26 10.50
N ALA A 361 9.69 19.56 10.29
CA ALA A 361 8.58 20.42 10.69
C ALA A 361 7.29 20.03 9.95
N GLY A 362 7.37 19.75 8.65
CA GLY A 362 6.22 19.36 7.84
C GLY A 362 5.61 18.02 8.28
N LEU A 363 6.43 16.98 8.45
CA LEU A 363 5.95 15.64 8.85
C LEU A 363 5.43 15.62 10.30
N VAL A 364 6.09 16.29 11.23
CA VAL A 364 5.67 16.21 12.65
C VAL A 364 4.61 17.27 12.97
N ALA A 365 4.93 18.56 12.81
CA ALA A 365 4.00 19.64 13.14
C ALA A 365 2.94 19.85 12.04
N GLY A 366 3.35 19.78 10.78
CA GLY A 366 2.46 20.00 9.64
C GLY A 366 1.35 18.95 9.55
N LYS A 367 1.69 17.68 9.67
CA LYS A 367 0.68 16.58 9.68
C LYS A 367 -0.23 16.70 10.91
N LEU A 368 0.30 17.02 12.08
CA LEU A 368 -0.51 17.23 13.28
C LEU A 368 -1.54 18.35 13.07
N ILE A 369 -1.06 19.54 12.68
CA ILE A 369 -1.92 20.71 12.49
C ILE A 369 -2.89 20.49 11.32
N GLY A 370 -2.40 19.94 10.22
CA GLY A 370 -3.21 19.68 9.03
C GLY A 370 -4.32 18.66 9.29
N ILE A 371 -3.99 17.48 9.74
CA ILE A 371 -4.98 16.41 9.94
C ILE A 371 -5.92 16.74 11.11
N ALA A 372 -5.37 17.03 12.30
CA ALA A 372 -6.19 17.26 13.48
C ALA A 372 -6.91 18.62 13.42
N GLY A 373 -6.26 19.66 12.92
CA GLY A 373 -6.86 21.00 12.79
C GLY A 373 -8.00 21.05 11.80
N PHE A 374 -7.80 20.52 10.58
CA PHE A 374 -8.86 20.49 9.57
C PHE A 374 -10.03 19.59 10.00
N THR A 375 -9.74 18.44 10.64
CA THR A 375 -10.77 17.61 11.24
C THR A 375 -11.56 18.36 12.31
N TRP A 376 -10.88 19.06 13.23
CA TRP A 376 -11.54 19.82 14.28
C TRP A 376 -12.41 20.95 13.71
N VAL A 377 -11.92 21.70 12.74
CA VAL A 377 -12.68 22.78 12.06
C VAL A 377 -13.93 22.20 11.39
N ALA A 378 -13.78 21.09 10.63
CA ALA A 378 -14.89 20.47 9.92
C ALA A 378 -15.98 19.96 10.87
N VAL A 379 -15.59 19.36 11.98
CA VAL A 379 -16.55 18.91 13.02
C VAL A 379 -17.21 20.10 13.73
N LYS A 380 -16.45 21.14 14.07
CA LYS A 380 -16.98 22.34 14.74
C LYS A 380 -17.96 23.13 13.86
N LEU A 381 -17.70 23.16 12.55
CA LEU A 381 -18.62 23.78 11.57
C LEU A 381 -19.84 22.90 11.24
N GLY A 382 -19.93 21.68 11.79
CA GLY A 382 -21.04 20.77 11.53
C GLY A 382 -21.05 20.16 10.12
N VAL A 383 -19.95 20.27 9.37
CA VAL A 383 -19.80 19.72 8.01
C VAL A 383 -19.76 18.19 8.05
N CYS A 384 -19.15 17.62 9.08
CA CYS A 384 -19.06 16.17 9.29
C CYS A 384 -19.02 15.83 10.79
N ASN A 385 -19.27 14.56 11.11
CA ASN A 385 -19.23 14.06 12.47
C ASN A 385 -18.08 13.05 12.62
N LEU A 386 -17.50 12.99 13.83
CA LEU A 386 -16.55 11.93 14.16
C LEU A 386 -17.23 10.55 14.11
N PRO A 387 -16.57 9.52 13.60
CA PRO A 387 -17.06 8.15 13.64
C PRO A 387 -17.34 7.72 15.10
N LYS A 388 -18.35 6.86 15.28
CA LYS A 388 -18.77 6.40 16.60
C LYS A 388 -17.60 5.80 17.37
N GLY A 389 -17.41 6.25 18.61
CA GLY A 389 -16.35 5.78 19.50
C GLY A 389 -15.00 6.47 19.31
N LEU A 390 -14.88 7.44 18.40
CA LEU A 390 -13.70 8.29 18.26
C LEU A 390 -13.89 9.64 18.97
N ASN A 391 -12.76 10.20 19.42
CA ASN A 391 -12.68 11.54 19.96
C ASN A 391 -11.45 12.26 19.37
N MET A 392 -11.31 13.55 19.62
CA MET A 392 -10.18 14.34 19.07
C MET A 392 -8.81 13.84 19.53
N HIS A 393 -8.68 13.22 20.70
CA HIS A 393 -7.41 12.62 21.12
C HIS A 393 -6.99 11.44 20.22
N HIS A 394 -7.97 10.66 19.74
CA HIS A 394 -7.70 9.62 18.75
C HIS A 394 -7.22 10.20 17.41
N ILE A 395 -7.85 11.31 16.96
CA ILE A 395 -7.45 12.00 15.73
C ILE A 395 -6.04 12.59 15.84
N ILE A 396 -5.70 13.19 16.98
CA ILE A 396 -4.34 13.69 17.25
C ILE A 396 -3.32 12.54 17.14
N GLY A 397 -3.63 11.39 17.73
CA GLY A 397 -2.74 10.22 17.64
C GLY A 397 -2.57 9.71 16.21
N VAL A 398 -3.66 9.69 15.42
CA VAL A 398 -3.60 9.35 13.99
C VAL A 398 -2.84 10.41 13.20
N ALA A 399 -2.98 11.69 13.55
CA ALA A 399 -2.24 12.77 12.89
C ALA A 399 -0.72 12.61 13.06
N PHE A 400 -0.25 12.21 14.24
CA PHE A 400 1.15 11.83 14.44
C PHE A 400 1.54 10.58 13.64
N MET A 401 0.70 9.54 13.62
CA MET A 401 0.96 8.35 12.79
C MET A 401 1.01 8.69 11.29
N GLY A 402 0.18 9.63 10.83
CA GLY A 402 0.24 10.18 9.48
C GLY A 402 1.53 10.96 9.19
N GLY A 403 2.25 11.40 10.21
CA GLY A 403 3.59 11.98 10.09
C GLY A 403 4.71 10.98 9.81
N ILE A 404 4.43 9.67 9.82
CA ILE A 404 5.36 8.65 9.35
C ILE A 404 5.35 8.65 7.83
N GLY A 405 6.26 9.40 7.22
CA GLY A 405 6.32 9.51 5.76
C GLY A 405 7.22 8.47 5.09
N PHE A 406 8.19 7.95 5.81
CA PHE A 406 9.27 7.01 5.51
C PHE A 406 9.40 6.62 4.01
N THR A 407 8.86 5.46 3.56
CA THR A 407 9.05 4.96 2.19
C THR A 407 8.49 5.91 1.13
N MET A 408 7.30 6.48 1.36
CA MET A 408 6.66 7.38 0.40
C MET A 408 7.35 8.74 0.35
N SER A 409 7.75 9.29 1.48
CA SER A 409 8.53 10.54 1.51
C SER A 409 9.91 10.35 0.87
N ILE A 410 10.59 9.21 1.10
CA ILE A 410 11.86 8.90 0.43
C ILE A 410 11.66 8.78 -1.08
N PHE A 411 10.58 8.12 -1.53
CA PHE A 411 10.26 8.02 -2.94
C PHE A 411 10.09 9.40 -3.60
N ILE A 412 9.35 10.32 -2.96
CA ILE A 412 9.19 11.69 -3.47
C ILE A 412 10.51 12.46 -3.41
N ALA A 413 11.35 12.22 -2.40
CA ALA A 413 12.67 12.86 -2.30
C ALA A 413 13.60 12.43 -3.44
N GLU A 414 13.59 11.14 -3.81
CA GLU A 414 14.34 10.63 -4.98
C GLU A 414 13.93 11.31 -6.29
N LEU A 415 12.64 11.67 -6.41
CA LEU A 415 12.11 12.37 -7.57
C LEU A 415 12.45 13.87 -7.53
N GLY A 416 12.29 14.50 -6.36
CA GLY A 416 12.47 15.94 -6.21
C GLY A 416 13.93 16.40 -6.21
N PHE A 417 14.84 15.52 -5.79
CA PHE A 417 16.26 15.82 -5.67
C PHE A 417 17.15 14.90 -6.51
N ALA A 418 16.63 14.40 -7.63
CA ALA A 418 17.38 13.49 -8.52
C ALA A 418 18.72 14.11 -8.97
N ASP A 419 18.75 15.42 -9.25
CA ASP A 419 19.93 16.16 -9.70
C ASP A 419 20.76 16.74 -8.55
N TYR A 420 20.30 16.63 -7.29
CA TYR A 420 20.90 17.23 -6.09
C TYR A 420 21.19 16.19 -5.00
N PRO A 421 22.26 15.37 -5.15
CA PRO A 421 22.54 14.26 -4.20
C PRO A 421 22.77 14.72 -2.76
N ALA A 422 23.31 15.93 -2.54
CA ALA A 422 23.51 16.46 -1.20
C ALA A 422 22.18 16.76 -0.50
N ASP A 423 21.24 17.42 -1.20
CA ASP A 423 19.91 17.71 -0.67
C ASP A 423 19.08 16.42 -0.48
N LEU A 424 19.24 15.44 -1.40
CA LEU A 424 18.64 14.12 -1.27
C LEU A 424 19.10 13.42 0.02
N LEU A 425 20.39 13.48 0.35
CA LEU A 425 20.92 12.92 1.58
C LEU A 425 20.33 13.61 2.82
N MET A 426 20.25 14.93 2.81
CA MET A 426 19.63 15.71 3.89
C MET A 426 18.13 15.40 4.00
N ALA A 427 17.44 15.26 2.88
CA ALA A 427 16.03 14.89 2.85
C ALA A 427 15.80 13.49 3.45
N LYS A 428 16.53 12.48 3.00
CA LYS A 428 16.43 11.11 3.54
C LYS A 428 16.68 11.08 5.05
N THR A 429 17.71 11.77 5.50
CA THR A 429 18.04 11.85 6.93
C THR A 429 16.91 12.55 7.70
N GLY A 430 16.41 13.67 7.21
CA GLY A 430 15.28 14.40 7.80
C GLY A 430 14.01 13.54 7.88
N ILE A 431 13.70 12.78 6.82
CA ILE A 431 12.56 11.84 6.78
C ILE A 431 12.69 10.75 7.85
N LEU A 432 13.88 10.16 8.00
CA LEU A 432 14.11 9.09 8.99
C LEU A 432 13.87 9.60 10.42
N PHE A 433 14.49 10.73 10.80
CA PHE A 433 14.32 11.31 12.12
C PHE A 433 12.87 11.80 12.38
N ALA A 434 12.24 12.43 11.39
CA ALA A 434 10.87 12.88 11.49
C ALA A 434 9.88 11.71 11.64
N SER A 435 10.01 10.68 10.81
CA SER A 435 9.15 9.50 10.85
C SER A 435 9.28 8.74 12.17
N LEU A 436 10.51 8.60 12.69
CA LEU A 436 10.76 7.97 13.99
C LEU A 436 10.12 8.78 15.12
N SER A 437 10.33 10.10 15.14
CA SER A 437 9.78 10.99 16.17
C SER A 437 8.25 11.03 16.13
N ALA A 438 7.66 11.13 14.95
CA ALA A 438 6.21 11.11 14.75
C ALA A 438 5.60 9.76 15.19
N GLY A 439 6.22 8.65 14.80
CA GLY A 439 5.79 7.30 15.17
C GLY A 439 5.83 7.06 16.67
N ILE A 440 6.94 7.40 17.34
CA ILE A 440 7.08 7.26 18.80
C ILE A 440 6.06 8.15 19.52
N THR A 441 5.94 9.42 19.12
CA THR A 441 5.01 10.37 19.74
C THR A 441 3.57 9.90 19.57
N GLY A 442 3.18 9.48 18.36
CA GLY A 442 1.85 8.97 18.08
C GLY A 442 1.54 7.69 18.85
N PHE A 443 2.51 6.77 18.95
CA PHE A 443 2.38 5.54 19.72
C PHE A 443 2.15 5.84 21.22
N ILE A 444 3.00 6.68 21.82
CA ILE A 444 2.87 7.06 23.23
C ILE A 444 1.55 7.79 23.48
N TRP A 445 1.18 8.72 22.60
CA TRP A 445 -0.08 9.46 22.70
C TRP A 445 -1.29 8.53 22.69
N LEU A 446 -1.38 7.62 21.73
CA LEU A 446 -2.46 6.65 21.65
C LEU A 446 -2.44 5.66 22.82
N TYR A 447 -1.26 5.22 23.24
CA TYR A 447 -1.12 4.34 24.41
C TYR A 447 -1.70 4.96 25.68
N LEU A 448 -1.48 6.25 25.90
CA LEU A 448 -1.94 6.99 27.09
C LEU A 448 -3.43 7.36 27.00
N THR A 449 -3.93 7.66 25.79
CA THR A 449 -5.30 8.14 25.60
C THR A 449 -6.33 7.04 25.33
N THR A 450 -5.90 5.84 24.88
CA THR A 450 -6.78 4.70 24.63
C THR A 450 -6.84 3.76 25.85
N LYS A 451 -8.04 3.54 26.39
CA LYS A 451 -8.23 2.57 27.47
C LYS A 451 -8.29 1.14 26.95
N LYS A 452 -7.68 0.19 27.67
CA LYS A 452 -7.82 -1.24 27.37
C LYS A 452 -9.31 -1.62 27.46
N LYS A 453 -9.93 -2.08 26.37
CA LYS A 453 -11.30 -2.63 26.47
C LYS A 453 -11.24 -3.86 27.36
N THR A 454 -11.88 -3.79 28.52
CA THR A 454 -12.18 -4.96 29.34
C THR A 454 -13.09 -5.88 28.50
N PRO A 455 -12.79 -7.18 28.36
CA PRO A 455 -13.72 -8.09 27.69
C PRO A 455 -15.08 -7.99 28.39
N PRO A 456 -16.20 -8.09 27.65
CA PRO A 456 -17.52 -8.18 28.28
C PRO A 456 -17.47 -9.31 29.29
N VAL A 457 -17.88 -9.03 30.54
CA VAL A 457 -18.09 -10.06 31.52
C VAL A 457 -19.14 -11.00 30.92
N GLU A 458 -18.76 -12.24 30.62
CA GLU A 458 -19.71 -13.27 30.25
C GLU A 458 -20.74 -13.36 31.42
N GLU A 459 -21.91 -12.82 31.16
CA GLU A 459 -23.05 -12.98 32.08
C GLU A 459 -23.30 -14.48 32.14
N LYS A 460 -22.87 -15.11 33.25
CA LYS A 460 -23.13 -16.53 33.50
C LYS A 460 -24.64 -16.72 33.38
N ALA A 461 -25.06 -17.51 32.38
CA ALA A 461 -26.43 -17.92 32.24
C ALA A 461 -26.94 -18.43 33.60
N PRO A 462 -28.14 -18.01 34.03
CA PRO A 462 -28.70 -18.47 35.33
C PRO A 462 -28.78 -20.00 35.28
N THR A 463 -28.20 -20.62 36.31
CA THR A 463 -28.28 -22.06 36.53
C THR A 463 -29.77 -22.43 36.63
N PRO A 464 -30.28 -23.41 35.85
CA PRO A 464 -31.65 -23.85 36.04
C PRO A 464 -31.81 -24.38 37.49
N ALA A 465 -32.77 -23.82 38.19
CA ALA A 465 -33.19 -24.29 39.49
C ALA A 465 -33.67 -25.76 39.40
N ALA A 466 -33.17 -26.58 40.27
CA ALA A 466 -33.49 -28.01 40.39
C ALA A 466 -34.96 -28.26 40.77
#